data_a1fe7d601d37a748939e342216004c57
#
_entry.id   a1fe7d601d37a748939e342216004c57
#
_cell.length_a   1.000
_cell.length_b   1.000
_cell.length_c   1.000
_cell.angle_alpha   90.00
_cell.angle_beta   90.00
_cell.angle_gamma   90.00
#
_symmetry.space_group_name_H-M   'P 1'
#
loop_
_entity.id
_entity.type
_entity.pdbx_description
1 polymer ?
#
loop_
_entity_poly.entity_id
_entity_poly.type
_entity_poly.pdbx_seq_one_letter_code
_entity_poly.pdbx_strand_id
1 'polypeptide(L)'
;MIRIFALLTFSILFISCNNSIPDEKFTFSTWTNSGGEFNEKNWIKKLSYYDSIGISEILVGGNPDVIEKIVPLAKKSNIKVHGWMWTLNRPGDTIANKNPDWYAVNRNGQNSLEYRAYVNYYQWLSPFHPDARNHIKNNAKRLMEIDGLESVHLDYVRYPDVILGADLQPKYGIVQDKELPEYDYGYHPIARKKFKEIFEKDPLDYDYPELSTEWRQFRL
;
A
#
# COMPACT_ATOMS: atom_id res chain seq x y z
N MET A 1 -13.92 -67.00 -54.43
CA MET A 1 -13.69 -66.48 -53.07
C MET A 1 -12.93 -65.15 -53.19
N ILE A 2 -13.62 -64.04 -53.12
CA ILE A 2 -13.03 -62.69 -53.26
C ILE A 2 -12.83 -62.17 -51.86
N ARG A 3 -11.56 -61.92 -51.47
CA ARG A 3 -11.21 -61.28 -50.19
C ARG A 3 -11.20 -59.76 -50.40
N ILE A 4 -12.17 -59.07 -49.75
CA ILE A 4 -12.23 -57.63 -49.70
C ILE A 4 -11.29 -57.16 -48.59
N PHE A 5 -10.22 -56.44 -48.96
CA PHE A 5 -9.37 -55.72 -48.02
C PHE A 5 -10.00 -54.37 -47.72
N ALA A 6 -10.50 -54.18 -46.51
CA ALA A 6 -10.95 -52.87 -46.04
C ALA A 6 -9.74 -52.05 -45.57
N LEU A 7 -9.39 -51.00 -46.30
CA LEU A 7 -8.42 -49.99 -45.87
C LEU A 7 -9.12 -49.03 -44.87
N LEU A 8 -8.75 -49.15 -43.62
CA LEU A 8 -9.10 -48.12 -42.60
C LEU A 8 -8.12 -46.95 -42.70
N THR A 9 -8.58 -45.84 -43.32
CA THR A 9 -7.86 -44.58 -43.27
C THR A 9 -8.09 -43.88 -41.94
N PHE A 10 -7.06 -43.85 -41.10
CA PHE A 10 -7.05 -43.16 -39.81
C PHE A 10 -6.75 -41.66 -40.06
N SER A 11 -7.79 -40.83 -40.16
CA SER A 11 -7.65 -39.40 -40.26
C SER A 11 -7.25 -38.85 -38.88
N ILE A 12 -5.98 -38.52 -38.72
CA ILE A 12 -5.46 -37.78 -37.55
C ILE A 12 -5.85 -36.32 -37.72
N LEU A 13 -6.87 -35.89 -37.02
CA LEU A 13 -7.20 -34.49 -36.84
C LEU A 13 -6.14 -33.83 -35.95
N PHE A 14 -5.19 -33.13 -36.52
CA PHE A 14 -4.32 -32.21 -35.81
C PHE A 14 -5.17 -31.03 -35.32
N ILE A 15 -5.65 -31.10 -34.07
CA ILE A 15 -6.17 -29.91 -33.40
C ILE A 15 -4.95 -29.09 -33.04
N SER A 16 -4.58 -28.16 -33.91
CA SER A 16 -3.62 -27.11 -33.57
C SER A 16 -4.29 -26.20 -32.55
N CYS A 17 -3.95 -26.36 -31.24
CA CYS A 17 -4.23 -25.36 -30.26
C CYS A 17 -3.40 -24.12 -30.61
N ASN A 18 -3.97 -23.23 -31.39
CA ASN A 18 -3.48 -21.85 -31.49
C ASN A 18 -3.77 -21.16 -30.15
N ASN A 19 -3.00 -21.48 -29.10
CA ASN A 19 -2.84 -20.60 -27.96
C ASN A 19 -2.00 -19.41 -28.45
N SER A 20 -2.63 -18.47 -29.14
CA SER A 20 -2.10 -17.13 -29.24
C SER A 20 -2.05 -16.61 -27.81
N ILE A 21 -0.86 -16.61 -27.21
CA ILE A 21 -0.60 -15.83 -25.99
C ILE A 21 -1.05 -14.41 -26.37
N PRO A 22 -2.01 -13.82 -25.65
CA PRO A 22 -2.37 -12.44 -25.91
C PRO A 22 -1.08 -11.65 -25.87
N ASP A 23 -0.87 -10.80 -26.85
CA ASP A 23 0.26 -9.87 -26.87
C ASP A 23 0.04 -8.90 -25.70
N GLU A 24 0.45 -9.33 -24.49
CA GLU A 24 0.32 -8.53 -23.26
C GLU A 24 1.24 -7.33 -23.43
N LYS A 25 0.63 -6.25 -23.90
CA LYS A 25 1.32 -4.98 -24.02
C LYS A 25 1.75 -4.52 -22.64
N PHE A 26 3.04 -4.42 -22.41
CA PHE A 26 3.59 -3.87 -21.18
C PHE A 26 3.02 -2.48 -20.92
N THR A 27 2.48 -2.29 -19.72
CA THR A 27 1.99 -1.01 -19.24
C THR A 27 3.05 -0.38 -18.32
N PHE A 28 3.45 0.85 -18.64
CA PHE A 28 4.38 1.60 -17.80
C PHE A 28 3.60 2.59 -16.94
N SER A 29 3.83 2.54 -15.63
CA SER A 29 3.25 3.45 -14.66
C SER A 29 4.31 4.17 -13.84
N THR A 30 3.97 5.33 -13.29
CA THR A 30 4.85 6.08 -12.40
C THR A 30 4.09 6.75 -11.26
N TRP A 31 4.78 6.95 -10.13
CA TRP A 31 4.26 7.75 -9.04
C TRP A 31 4.54 9.23 -9.28
N THR A 32 3.56 10.05 -8.92
CA THR A 32 3.71 11.48 -8.91
C THR A 32 2.89 12.11 -7.77
N ASN A 33 3.17 13.35 -7.45
CA ASN A 33 2.42 14.09 -6.44
C ASN A 33 1.56 15.17 -7.11
N SER A 34 0.36 15.41 -6.57
CA SER A 34 -0.54 16.44 -7.06
C SER A 34 0.07 17.86 -6.93
N GLY A 35 1.06 18.01 -6.05
CA GLY A 35 1.63 19.32 -5.69
C GLY A 35 0.72 20.06 -4.72
N GLY A 36 0.99 21.35 -4.53
CA GLY A 36 0.18 22.23 -3.69
C GLY A 36 -1.03 22.75 -4.47
N GLU A 37 -0.86 23.89 -5.13
CA GLU A 37 -1.91 24.52 -5.94
C GLU A 37 -1.99 23.89 -7.34
N PHE A 38 -3.22 23.71 -7.83
CA PHE A 38 -3.46 23.18 -9.18
C PHE A 38 -3.02 24.18 -10.26
N ASN A 39 -2.17 23.72 -11.18
CA ASN A 39 -1.76 24.49 -12.34
C ASN A 39 -1.99 23.65 -13.62
N GLU A 40 -3.04 23.98 -14.37
CA GLU A 40 -3.45 23.24 -15.56
C GLU A 40 -2.35 23.17 -16.62
N LYS A 41 -1.68 24.29 -16.92
CA LYS A 41 -0.63 24.34 -17.95
C LYS A 41 0.55 23.42 -17.60
N ASN A 42 0.94 23.39 -16.33
CA ASN A 42 2.02 22.52 -15.87
C ASN A 42 1.62 21.04 -15.96
N TRP A 43 0.37 20.72 -15.62
CA TRP A 43 -0.14 19.34 -15.73
C TRP A 43 -0.25 18.90 -17.18
N ILE A 44 -0.75 19.73 -18.09
CA ILE A 44 -0.78 19.40 -19.55
C ILE A 44 0.63 19.11 -20.05
N LYS A 45 1.63 19.95 -19.72
CA LYS A 45 3.02 19.71 -20.10
C LYS A 45 3.57 18.39 -19.54
N LYS A 46 3.28 18.11 -18.26
CA LYS A 46 3.74 16.89 -17.57
C LYS A 46 3.11 15.64 -18.19
N LEU A 47 1.81 15.67 -18.48
CA LEU A 47 1.10 14.55 -19.10
C LEU A 47 1.58 14.30 -20.53
N SER A 48 1.79 15.35 -21.32
CA SER A 48 2.38 15.24 -22.66
C SER A 48 3.79 14.63 -22.62
N TYR A 49 4.59 14.97 -21.64
CA TYR A 49 5.90 14.34 -21.44
C TYR A 49 5.76 12.86 -21.07
N TYR A 50 4.86 12.49 -20.17
CA TYR A 50 4.62 11.10 -19.80
C TYR A 50 4.18 10.25 -20.98
N ASP A 51 3.23 10.74 -21.78
CA ASP A 51 2.78 10.08 -23.01
C ASP A 51 3.95 9.88 -23.99
N SER A 52 4.79 10.91 -24.19
CA SER A 52 5.93 10.85 -25.13
C SER A 52 7.00 9.81 -24.76
N ILE A 53 7.06 9.39 -23.51
CA ILE A 53 8.00 8.36 -23.00
C ILE A 53 7.31 7.01 -22.75
N GLY A 54 6.03 6.86 -23.16
CA GLY A 54 5.29 5.61 -23.09
C GLY A 54 4.66 5.29 -21.75
N ILE A 55 4.55 6.25 -20.81
CA ILE A 55 3.82 6.08 -19.56
C ILE A 55 2.33 6.21 -19.86
N SER A 56 1.57 5.17 -19.56
CA SER A 56 0.12 5.10 -19.80
C SER A 56 -0.72 5.18 -18.52
N GLU A 57 -0.09 5.07 -17.35
CA GLU A 57 -0.76 5.13 -16.05
C GLU A 57 0.06 5.94 -15.05
N ILE A 58 -0.62 6.71 -14.21
CA ILE A 58 0.02 7.49 -13.13
C ILE A 58 -0.69 7.27 -11.79
N LEU A 59 0.10 7.07 -10.74
CA LEU A 59 -0.38 7.02 -9.37
C LEU A 59 -0.15 8.39 -8.73
N VAL A 60 -1.22 9.14 -8.50
CA VAL A 60 -1.15 10.52 -8.02
C VAL A 60 -1.49 10.60 -6.54
N GLY A 61 -0.51 11.01 -5.74
CA GLY A 61 -0.71 11.31 -4.31
C GLY A 61 -0.98 12.78 -4.05
N GLY A 62 -1.59 13.08 -2.90
CA GLY A 62 -1.80 14.45 -2.41
C GLY A 62 -3.27 14.83 -2.27
N ASN A 63 -3.60 16.09 -2.61
CA ASN A 63 -4.92 16.62 -2.39
C ASN A 63 -5.96 16.05 -3.38
N PRO A 64 -7.05 15.38 -2.91
CA PRO A 64 -8.10 14.84 -3.76
C PRO A 64 -8.74 15.87 -4.71
N ASP A 65 -8.92 17.13 -4.26
CA ASP A 65 -9.51 18.18 -5.08
C ASP A 65 -8.62 18.62 -6.25
N VAL A 66 -7.31 18.42 -6.11
CA VAL A 66 -6.34 18.60 -7.21
C VAL A 66 -6.34 17.39 -8.13
N ILE A 67 -6.40 16.17 -7.58
CA ILE A 67 -6.46 14.94 -8.36
C ILE A 67 -7.70 14.92 -9.26
N GLU A 68 -8.85 15.34 -8.73
CA GLU A 68 -10.11 15.48 -9.48
C GLU A 68 -9.96 16.36 -10.73
N LYS A 69 -9.15 17.42 -10.66
CA LYS A 69 -8.86 18.30 -11.81
C LYS A 69 -7.83 17.71 -12.78
N ILE A 70 -6.97 16.80 -12.32
CA ILE A 70 -5.96 16.12 -13.15
C ILE A 70 -6.60 15.04 -14.03
N VAL A 71 -7.58 14.29 -13.51
CA VAL A 71 -8.22 13.18 -14.21
C VAL A 71 -8.70 13.53 -15.62
N PRO A 72 -9.50 14.61 -15.85
CA PRO A 72 -9.96 14.93 -17.18
C PRO A 72 -8.84 15.36 -18.15
N LEU A 73 -7.73 15.92 -17.62
CA LEU A 73 -6.56 16.26 -18.46
C LEU A 73 -5.79 14.99 -18.87
N ALA A 74 -5.58 14.06 -17.94
CA ALA A 74 -4.91 12.81 -18.18
C ALA A 74 -5.68 11.96 -19.22
N LYS A 75 -7.02 11.92 -19.12
CA LYS A 75 -7.89 11.24 -20.10
C LYS A 75 -7.68 11.77 -21.53
N LYS A 76 -7.47 13.07 -21.72
CA LYS A 76 -7.17 13.65 -23.04
C LYS A 76 -5.83 13.18 -23.62
N SER A 77 -4.91 12.76 -22.76
CA SER A 77 -3.60 12.20 -23.13
C SER A 77 -3.56 10.67 -23.08
N ASN A 78 -4.71 9.99 -23.03
CA ASN A 78 -4.83 8.54 -22.87
C ASN A 78 -4.07 7.96 -21.67
N ILE A 79 -3.90 8.74 -20.62
CA ILE A 79 -3.25 8.32 -19.37
C ILE A 79 -4.32 8.03 -18.32
N LYS A 80 -4.26 6.85 -17.72
CA LYS A 80 -5.09 6.45 -16.59
C LYS A 80 -4.55 7.06 -15.30
N VAL A 81 -5.44 7.46 -14.40
CA VAL A 81 -5.08 8.04 -13.11
C VAL A 81 -5.56 7.14 -11.97
N HIS A 82 -4.65 6.79 -11.09
CA HIS A 82 -4.91 6.09 -9.84
C HIS A 82 -4.67 7.05 -8.68
N GLY A 83 -5.59 7.10 -7.71
CA GLY A 83 -5.38 7.84 -6.48
C GLY A 83 -4.41 7.08 -5.56
N TRP A 84 -3.32 7.71 -5.16
CA TRP A 84 -2.33 7.11 -4.26
C TRP A 84 -2.37 7.76 -2.90
N MET A 85 -2.51 6.97 -1.84
CA MET A 85 -2.52 7.50 -0.48
C MET A 85 -1.66 6.66 0.47
N TRP A 86 -0.98 7.33 1.37
CA TRP A 86 -0.38 6.68 2.52
C TRP A 86 -1.49 6.32 3.51
N THR A 87 -1.58 5.05 3.86
CA THR A 87 -2.72 4.51 4.62
C THR A 87 -2.53 4.69 6.12
N LEU A 88 -1.60 3.96 6.72
CA LEU A 88 -1.34 4.02 8.16
C LEU A 88 -0.30 5.07 8.52
N ASN A 89 0.68 5.34 7.67
CA ASN A 89 1.63 6.43 7.90
C ASN A 89 1.00 7.77 7.51
N ARG A 90 0.73 8.65 8.49
CA ARG A 90 -0.06 9.87 8.32
C ARG A 90 0.66 11.12 8.82
N PRO A 91 1.86 11.44 8.29
CA PRO A 91 2.55 12.67 8.69
C PRO A 91 1.74 13.90 8.30
N GLY A 92 1.64 14.85 9.23
CA GLY A 92 0.95 16.10 8.99
C GLY A 92 -0.59 16.02 8.90
N ASP A 93 -1.18 14.88 9.24
CA ASP A 93 -2.64 14.73 9.29
C ASP A 93 -3.21 15.51 10.48
N THR A 94 -3.82 16.67 10.19
CA THR A 94 -4.28 17.61 11.21
C THR A 94 -5.43 17.08 12.06
N ILE A 95 -6.19 16.11 11.55
CA ILE A 95 -7.26 15.43 12.29
C ILE A 95 -6.64 14.39 13.22
N ALA A 96 -5.78 13.54 12.70
CA ALA A 96 -5.11 12.52 13.49
C ALA A 96 -4.24 13.14 14.61
N ASN A 97 -3.52 14.22 14.32
CA ASN A 97 -2.68 14.93 15.32
C ASN A 97 -3.46 15.46 16.53
N LYS A 98 -4.77 15.67 16.40
CA LYS A 98 -5.64 16.05 17.53
C LYS A 98 -6.10 14.85 18.37
N ASN A 99 -5.81 13.64 17.92
CA ASN A 99 -6.21 12.39 18.55
C ASN A 99 -4.98 11.48 18.77
N PRO A 100 -4.13 11.78 19.75
CA PRO A 100 -2.89 11.03 20.00
C PRO A 100 -3.10 9.54 20.28
N ASP A 101 -4.27 9.18 20.79
CA ASP A 101 -4.71 7.80 21.04
C ASP A 101 -4.94 6.97 19.77
N TRP A 102 -5.02 7.61 18.60
CA TRP A 102 -5.13 6.88 17.33
C TRP A 102 -3.80 6.28 16.87
N TYR A 103 -2.67 6.75 17.44
CA TYR A 103 -1.35 6.38 16.95
C TYR A 103 -0.91 5.00 17.45
N ALA A 104 -0.17 4.31 16.62
CA ALA A 104 0.44 3.04 16.97
C ALA A 104 1.43 3.22 18.14
N VAL A 105 1.49 2.21 18.99
CA VAL A 105 2.34 2.21 20.20
C VAL A 105 3.41 1.13 20.05
N ASN A 106 4.65 1.45 20.38
CA ASN A 106 5.74 0.50 20.39
C ASN A 106 5.76 -0.32 21.70
N ARG A 107 6.65 -1.30 21.77
CA ARG A 107 6.77 -2.20 22.93
C ARG A 107 7.15 -1.47 24.24
N ASN A 108 7.81 -0.32 24.15
CA ASN A 108 8.15 0.52 25.29
C ASN A 108 6.97 1.42 25.75
N GLY A 109 5.80 1.35 25.09
CA GLY A 109 4.64 2.15 25.43
C GLY A 109 4.63 3.56 24.83
N GLN A 110 5.55 3.88 23.91
CA GLN A 110 5.64 5.17 23.26
C GLN A 110 4.78 5.19 22.00
N ASN A 111 3.98 6.24 21.78
CA ASN A 111 3.18 6.39 20.59
C ASN A 111 3.98 6.98 19.41
N SER A 112 3.56 6.67 18.20
CA SER A 112 4.24 7.07 16.96
C SER A 112 4.09 8.56 16.60
N LEU A 113 3.24 9.31 17.28
CA LEU A 113 3.16 10.76 17.12
C LEU A 113 4.35 11.46 17.78
N GLU A 114 4.73 10.99 18.97
CA GLU A 114 5.79 11.55 19.80
C GLU A 114 7.14 10.90 19.54
N TYR A 115 7.16 9.57 19.47
CA TYR A 115 8.35 8.79 19.17
C TYR A 115 8.27 8.22 17.75
N ARG A 116 9.10 8.71 16.85
CA ARG A 116 9.10 8.35 15.44
C ARG A 116 10.23 7.38 15.14
N ALA A 117 9.87 6.20 14.63
CA ALA A 117 10.88 5.25 14.21
C ALA A 117 11.67 5.81 13.02
N TYR A 118 13.00 5.85 13.14
CA TYR A 118 13.98 6.18 12.08
C TYR A 118 13.89 7.59 11.50
N VAL A 119 12.72 8.04 11.02
CA VAL A 119 12.55 9.27 10.25
C VAL A 119 11.39 10.12 10.75
N ASN A 120 11.54 11.44 10.63
CA ASN A 120 10.58 12.40 11.17
C ASN A 120 9.16 12.33 10.57
N TYR A 121 9.01 11.75 9.38
CA TYR A 121 7.70 11.59 8.74
C TYR A 121 7.02 10.25 9.06
N TYR A 122 7.57 9.40 9.92
CA TYR A 122 6.93 8.17 10.39
C TYR A 122 6.00 8.47 11.56
N GLN A 123 4.72 8.66 11.24
CA GLN A 123 3.63 8.89 12.18
C GLN A 123 2.50 7.90 11.89
N TRP A 124 2.61 6.72 12.48
CA TRP A 124 1.79 5.57 12.14
C TRP A 124 0.54 5.48 13.01
N LEU A 125 -0.64 5.42 12.37
CA LEU A 125 -1.90 5.14 13.05
C LEU A 125 -2.03 3.66 13.39
N SER A 126 -2.74 3.37 14.50
CA SER A 126 -3.04 2.00 14.90
C SER A 126 -4.18 1.42 14.04
N PRO A 127 -3.95 0.29 13.32
CA PRO A 127 -5.03 -0.39 12.61
C PRO A 127 -6.09 -0.98 13.53
N PHE A 128 -5.82 -1.07 14.83
CA PHE A 128 -6.78 -1.57 15.82
C PHE A 128 -7.70 -0.50 16.36
N HIS A 129 -7.36 0.80 16.25
CA HIS A 129 -8.22 1.88 16.73
C HIS A 129 -9.39 2.12 15.77
N PRO A 130 -10.66 2.03 16.21
CA PRO A 130 -11.82 2.11 15.33
C PRO A 130 -11.94 3.46 14.61
N ASP A 131 -11.68 4.58 15.32
CA ASP A 131 -11.81 5.92 14.74
C ASP A 131 -10.66 6.22 13.78
N ALA A 132 -9.43 5.75 14.05
CA ALA A 132 -8.33 5.82 13.11
C ALA A 132 -8.67 5.09 11.79
N ARG A 133 -9.25 3.89 11.88
CA ARG A 133 -9.73 3.17 10.69
C ARG A 133 -10.83 3.90 9.95
N ASN A 134 -11.80 4.48 10.67
CA ASN A 134 -12.88 5.24 10.06
C ASN A 134 -12.34 6.49 9.34
N HIS A 135 -11.39 7.18 9.94
CA HIS A 135 -10.71 8.33 9.32
C HIS A 135 -10.01 7.91 8.01
N ILE A 136 -9.22 6.83 8.03
CA ILE A 136 -8.55 6.29 6.84
C ILE A 136 -9.57 5.88 5.77
N LYS A 137 -10.66 5.18 6.15
CA LYS A 137 -11.75 4.82 5.23
C LYS A 137 -12.37 6.04 4.56
N ASN A 138 -12.63 7.11 5.32
CA ASN A 138 -13.21 8.32 4.76
C ASN A 138 -12.27 9.01 3.76
N ASN A 139 -10.96 9.00 4.03
CA ASN A 139 -9.96 9.51 3.08
C ASN A 139 -9.93 8.67 1.79
N ALA A 140 -9.95 7.34 1.91
CA ALA A 140 -10.01 6.46 0.74
C ALA A 140 -11.33 6.66 -0.04
N LYS A 141 -12.45 6.77 0.67
CA LYS A 141 -13.76 7.02 0.06
C LYS A 141 -13.77 8.33 -0.74
N ARG A 142 -13.19 9.42 -0.21
CA ARG A 142 -13.08 10.70 -0.94
C ARG A 142 -12.32 10.55 -2.27
N LEU A 143 -11.29 9.71 -2.32
CA LEU A 143 -10.61 9.39 -3.58
C LEU A 143 -11.49 8.56 -4.52
N MET A 144 -12.19 7.56 -3.99
CA MET A 144 -13.08 6.69 -4.79
C MET A 144 -14.28 7.42 -5.39
N GLU A 145 -14.66 8.58 -4.84
CA GLU A 145 -15.74 9.43 -5.34
C GLU A 145 -15.32 10.32 -6.51
N ILE A 146 -14.03 10.35 -6.88
CA ILE A 146 -13.53 11.13 -8.03
C ILE A 146 -13.94 10.43 -9.34
N ASP A 147 -14.76 11.09 -10.14
CA ASP A 147 -15.21 10.57 -11.43
C ASP A 147 -14.04 10.35 -12.39
N GLY A 148 -14.00 9.19 -13.02
CA GLY A 148 -12.95 8.80 -13.96
C GLY A 148 -11.63 8.41 -13.33
N LEU A 149 -11.53 8.31 -12.00
CA LEU A 149 -10.38 7.70 -11.34
C LEU A 149 -10.40 6.17 -11.56
N GLU A 150 -9.30 5.60 -12.01
CA GLU A 150 -9.24 4.16 -12.33
C GLU A 150 -9.26 3.27 -11.09
N SER A 151 -8.51 3.64 -10.05
CA SER A 151 -8.48 2.93 -8.76
C SER A 151 -7.88 3.79 -7.64
N VAL A 152 -7.94 3.28 -6.41
CA VAL A 152 -7.22 3.83 -5.27
C VAL A 152 -6.11 2.87 -4.85
N HIS A 153 -4.88 3.36 -4.84
CA HIS A 153 -3.70 2.63 -4.41
C HIS A 153 -3.38 2.95 -2.96
N LEU A 154 -3.45 1.95 -2.09
CA LEU A 154 -3.18 2.06 -0.67
C LEU A 154 -1.72 1.69 -0.41
N ASP A 155 -0.91 2.67 -0.02
CA ASP A 155 0.47 2.50 0.38
C ASP A 155 0.61 2.50 1.91
N TYR A 156 1.72 2.00 2.44
CA TYR A 156 1.96 1.91 3.88
C TYR A 156 0.83 1.22 4.68
N VAL A 157 0.26 0.13 4.13
CA VAL A 157 -0.70 -0.74 4.83
C VAL A 157 0.09 -1.75 5.68
N ARG A 158 0.91 -1.25 6.57
CA ARG A 158 1.82 -2.03 7.43
C ARG A 158 2.26 -1.21 8.63
N TYR A 159 2.91 -1.82 9.59
CA TYR A 159 3.70 -1.12 10.60
C TYR A 159 5.06 -0.66 10.04
N PRO A 160 5.79 0.25 10.73
CA PRO A 160 7.17 0.55 10.37
C PRO A 160 8.03 -0.70 10.45
N ASP A 161 9.17 -0.66 9.76
CA ASP A 161 10.12 -1.76 9.76
C ASP A 161 10.67 -1.95 11.19
N VAL A 162 10.58 -3.17 11.71
CA VAL A 162 11.06 -3.50 13.06
C VAL A 162 12.58 -3.65 13.08
N ILE A 163 13.17 -4.07 11.96
CA ILE A 163 14.61 -4.03 11.67
C ILE A 163 14.80 -3.27 10.38
N LEU A 164 15.62 -2.22 10.44
CA LEU A 164 15.98 -1.45 9.26
C LEU A 164 16.92 -2.26 8.37
N GLY A 165 16.74 -2.21 7.05
CA GLY A 165 17.63 -2.87 6.10
C GLY A 165 19.09 -2.50 6.35
N ALA A 166 20.00 -3.48 6.29
CA ALA A 166 21.41 -3.33 6.67
C ALA A 166 22.08 -2.13 5.98
N ASP A 167 21.78 -1.91 4.69
CA ASP A 167 22.35 -0.81 3.90
C ASP A 167 21.88 0.59 4.34
N LEU A 168 20.75 0.65 5.05
CA LEU A 168 20.18 1.90 5.55
C LEU A 168 20.66 2.23 6.97
N GLN A 169 21.03 1.23 7.76
CA GLN A 169 21.41 1.41 9.16
C GLN A 169 22.53 2.47 9.37
N PRO A 170 23.62 2.47 8.60
CA PRO A 170 24.68 3.48 8.75
C PRO A 170 24.17 4.90 8.48
N LYS A 171 23.23 5.07 7.55
CA LYS A 171 22.64 6.37 7.21
C LYS A 171 21.89 7.00 8.39
N TYR A 172 21.32 6.17 9.25
CA TYR A 172 20.56 6.60 10.42
C TYR A 172 21.34 6.47 11.73
N GLY A 173 22.60 6.07 11.67
CA GLY A 173 23.44 5.88 12.86
C GLY A 173 22.95 4.75 13.78
N ILE A 174 22.29 3.74 13.22
CA ILE A 174 21.69 2.64 13.94
C ILE A 174 22.45 1.36 13.63
N VAL A 175 22.59 0.49 14.62
CA VAL A 175 23.07 -0.90 14.45
C VAL A 175 21.97 -1.81 15.01
N GLN A 176 21.35 -2.59 14.12
CA GLN A 176 20.29 -3.53 14.48
C GLN A 176 20.65 -4.93 13.97
N ASP A 177 20.96 -5.83 14.89
CA ASP A 177 21.11 -7.27 14.66
C ASP A 177 19.89 -8.08 15.17
N LYS A 178 18.97 -7.41 15.85
CA LYS A 178 17.72 -7.97 16.40
C LYS A 178 16.61 -6.92 16.47
N GLU A 179 15.39 -7.39 16.71
CA GLU A 179 14.23 -6.52 16.95
C GLU A 179 14.41 -5.76 18.26
N LEU A 180 14.36 -4.42 18.21
CA LEU A 180 14.48 -3.55 19.37
C LEU A 180 13.11 -3.04 19.80
N PRO A 181 12.81 -2.98 21.10
CA PRO A 181 11.48 -2.60 21.61
C PRO A 181 10.96 -1.25 21.12
N GLU A 182 11.84 -0.28 20.93
CA GLU A 182 11.50 1.07 20.46
C GLU A 182 11.04 1.12 19.01
N TYR A 183 11.36 0.11 18.19
CA TYR A 183 10.94 0.00 16.79
C TYR A 183 9.85 -1.05 16.58
N ASP A 184 9.53 -1.84 17.60
CA ASP A 184 8.51 -2.88 17.56
C ASP A 184 7.12 -2.30 17.90
N TYR A 185 6.37 -1.90 16.85
CA TYR A 185 5.04 -1.33 16.98
C TYR A 185 3.93 -2.39 16.92
N GLY A 186 2.74 -1.99 17.36
CA GLY A 186 1.55 -2.85 17.41
C GLY A 186 0.99 -3.03 18.83
N TYR A 187 1.66 -2.48 19.85
CA TYR A 187 1.28 -2.65 21.26
C TYR A 187 0.25 -1.62 21.76
N HIS A 188 -0.57 -1.10 20.84
CA HIS A 188 -1.67 -0.23 21.21
C HIS A 188 -2.61 -0.92 22.21
N PRO A 189 -3.12 -0.22 23.27
CA PRO A 189 -3.96 -0.84 24.31
C PRO A 189 -5.13 -1.65 23.78
N ILE A 190 -5.80 -1.18 22.70
CA ILE A 190 -6.90 -1.91 22.07
C ILE A 190 -6.41 -3.22 21.42
N ALA A 191 -5.24 -3.21 20.78
CA ALA A 191 -4.66 -4.41 20.20
C ALA A 191 -4.31 -5.45 21.27
N ARG A 192 -3.63 -5.00 22.34
CA ARG A 192 -3.28 -5.84 23.47
C ARG A 192 -4.52 -6.45 24.16
N LYS A 193 -5.56 -5.64 24.37
CA LYS A 193 -6.82 -6.12 24.93
C LYS A 193 -7.44 -7.21 24.06
N LYS A 194 -7.56 -6.98 22.74
CA LYS A 194 -8.11 -7.97 21.82
C LYS A 194 -7.29 -9.26 21.76
N PHE A 195 -5.97 -9.14 21.79
CA PHE A 195 -5.10 -10.30 21.85
C PHE A 195 -5.33 -11.11 23.15
N LYS A 196 -5.39 -10.43 24.28
CA LYS A 196 -5.65 -11.06 25.58
C LYS A 196 -7.02 -11.75 25.65
N GLU A 197 -8.03 -11.20 24.98
CA GLU A 197 -9.37 -11.83 24.88
C GLU A 197 -9.34 -13.15 24.13
N ILE A 198 -8.40 -13.32 23.18
CA ILE A 198 -8.27 -14.51 22.32
C ILE A 198 -7.30 -15.53 22.92
N PHE A 199 -6.17 -15.08 23.46
CA PHE A 199 -5.06 -15.93 23.89
C PHE A 199 -4.87 -15.97 25.41
N GLU A 200 -5.76 -15.33 26.17
CA GLU A 200 -5.78 -15.28 27.65
C GLU A 200 -4.48 -14.69 28.27
N LYS A 201 -3.61 -14.12 27.45
CA LYS A 201 -2.31 -13.56 27.83
C LYS A 201 -2.06 -12.23 27.15
N ASP A 202 -1.51 -11.26 27.89
CA ASP A 202 -1.06 -9.99 27.28
C ASP A 202 0.23 -10.24 26.47
N PRO A 203 0.41 -9.64 25.31
CA PRO A 203 1.66 -9.81 24.55
C PRO A 203 2.90 -9.32 25.30
N LEU A 204 2.77 -8.40 26.26
CA LEU A 204 3.87 -7.96 27.10
C LEU A 204 4.21 -8.94 28.23
N ASP A 205 3.39 -9.96 28.49
CA ASP A 205 3.67 -11.00 29.48
C ASP A 205 4.55 -12.14 28.92
N TYR A 206 4.94 -12.08 27.63
CA TYR A 206 5.93 -12.98 27.05
C TYR A 206 7.34 -12.46 27.32
N ASP A 207 8.28 -13.35 27.65
CA ASP A 207 9.69 -13.00 27.82
C ASP A 207 10.28 -12.40 26.55
N TYR A 208 9.85 -12.93 25.39
CA TYR A 208 10.26 -12.52 24.06
C TYR A 208 9.02 -12.38 23.15
N PRO A 209 8.27 -11.27 23.26
CA PRO A 209 7.05 -11.06 22.45
C PRO A 209 7.31 -11.15 20.95
N GLU A 210 8.48 -10.69 20.48
CA GLU A 210 8.91 -10.75 19.09
C GLU A 210 9.05 -12.17 18.54
N LEU A 211 9.20 -13.16 19.40
CA LEU A 211 9.30 -14.57 19.02
C LEU A 211 7.95 -15.30 19.13
N SER A 212 6.93 -14.70 19.74
CA SER A 212 5.60 -15.30 19.83
C SER A 212 4.94 -15.37 18.46
N THR A 213 4.65 -16.58 17.99
CA THR A 213 3.97 -16.83 16.72
C THR A 213 2.56 -16.24 16.74
N GLU A 214 1.84 -16.40 17.86
CA GLU A 214 0.47 -15.90 18.03
C GLU A 214 0.44 -14.36 17.92
N TRP A 215 1.34 -13.67 18.62
CA TRP A 215 1.41 -12.21 18.59
C TRP A 215 1.80 -11.69 17.21
N ARG A 216 2.75 -12.33 16.56
CA ARG A 216 3.18 -11.95 15.20
C ARG A 216 2.04 -12.12 14.20
N GLN A 217 1.35 -13.26 14.21
CA GLN A 217 0.20 -13.52 13.33
C GLN A 217 -0.99 -12.61 13.62
N PHE A 218 -1.25 -12.29 14.88
CA PHE A 218 -2.33 -11.38 15.26
C PHE A 218 -2.14 -9.96 14.73
N ARG A 219 -0.89 -9.52 14.54
CA ARG A 219 -0.56 -8.18 14.02
C ARG A 219 -0.57 -8.08 12.49
N LEU A 220 -0.58 -9.21 11.77
CA LEU A 220 -0.65 -9.26 10.30
C LEU A 220 -2.07 -9.06 9.80
#